data_0a500e71982c863b7d3c88d6119ca6d3
#
_entry.id   0a500e71982c863b7d3c88d6119ca6d3
#
_cell.length_a   1.000
_cell.length_b   1.000
_cell.length_c   1.000
_cell.angle_alpha   90.00
_cell.angle_beta   90.00
_cell.angle_gamma   90.00
#
_symmetry.space_group_name_H-M   'P 1'
#
loop_
_entity.id
_entity.type
_entity.pdbx_description
1 polymer ?
#
loop_
_entity_poly.entity_id
_entity_poly.type
_entity_poly.pdbx_seq_one_letter_code
_entity_poly.pdbx_strand_id
1 'polypeptide(L)'
;MSPLPEKFTLRPVSPEQVTTVLAPFLARLNREPERHIGYCDDTPEMMVDTLGRMSPVPVDTFRLAFEGERLVGALGFDTDARLGRAWLFGPQVEHEAWHAVADALFTAVCPLLPEHVRELELYYDVRNTRCHEAAVRWGFTSAGDSYVLRFERDGMTGVPHETAESLTPAHHDALKVLHHELWPVSWLTGEQLLEKQDENHRLLVLTEGPELLGYVFAKVQPEFGEGFIEHVAVAERARGRGLGRKLVAAALRWMFSWDEVKVTHLVARAENEPAVRLYRGLGYQVLHPMRAARRPIG
;
A
#
# COMPACT_ATOMS: atom_id res chain seq x y z
N MET A 1 26.44 1.51 13.39
CA MET A 1 25.70 2.73 13.01
C MET A 1 26.56 3.93 13.34
N SER A 2 26.74 4.84 12.39
CA SER A 2 27.54 6.06 12.61
C SER A 2 26.77 7.04 13.51
N PRO A 3 27.41 7.72 14.47
CA PRO A 3 26.74 8.72 15.30
C PRO A 3 26.20 9.85 14.43
N LEU A 4 25.05 10.37 14.82
CA LEU A 4 24.46 11.54 14.17
C LEU A 4 25.41 12.74 14.39
N PRO A 5 25.81 13.48 13.35
CA PRO A 5 26.65 14.66 13.54
C PRO A 5 25.95 15.69 14.45
N GLU A 6 26.72 16.41 15.28
CA GLU A 6 26.21 17.37 16.29
C GLU A 6 25.26 18.45 15.74
N LYS A 7 25.36 18.76 14.44
CA LYS A 7 24.51 19.75 13.76
C LYS A 7 23.06 19.32 13.57
N PHE A 8 22.72 18.04 13.82
CA PHE A 8 21.37 17.52 13.68
C PHE A 8 20.68 17.37 15.02
N THR A 9 19.36 17.62 15.04
CA THR A 9 18.49 17.34 16.18
C THR A 9 17.34 16.42 15.75
N LEU A 10 16.99 15.47 16.61
CA LEU A 10 15.79 14.63 16.43
C LEU A 10 14.67 15.15 17.33
N ARG A 11 13.49 15.34 16.76
CA ARG A 11 12.30 15.83 17.48
C ARG A 11 11.09 14.97 17.13
N PRO A 12 10.14 14.74 18.07
CA PRO A 12 8.82 14.24 17.72
C PRO A 12 8.10 15.25 16.82
N VAL A 13 7.15 14.78 16.01
CA VAL A 13 6.25 15.67 15.25
C VAL A 13 5.17 16.23 16.20
N SER A 14 4.84 17.52 16.09
CA SER A 14 3.69 18.08 16.80
C SER A 14 2.38 17.88 16.00
N PRO A 15 1.19 17.94 16.64
CA PRO A 15 -0.08 17.79 15.92
C PRO A 15 -0.20 18.72 14.71
N GLU A 16 0.16 19.99 14.86
CA GLU A 16 0.14 20.99 13.79
C GLU A 16 1.13 20.65 12.66
N GLN A 17 2.30 20.12 13.01
CA GLN A 17 3.32 19.76 12.05
C GLN A 17 2.96 18.54 11.21
N VAL A 18 2.02 17.68 11.63
CA VAL A 18 1.59 16.52 10.83
C VAL A 18 1.09 16.97 9.45
N THR A 19 0.26 17.98 9.40
CA THR A 19 -0.35 18.47 8.16
C THR A 19 0.50 19.55 7.47
N THR A 20 1.21 20.40 8.23
CA THR A 20 1.90 21.57 7.68
C THR A 20 3.36 21.30 7.30
N VAL A 21 3.98 20.27 7.87
CA VAL A 21 5.41 19.96 7.68
C VAL A 21 5.64 18.53 7.20
N LEU A 22 5.12 17.54 7.97
CA LEU A 22 5.40 16.11 7.71
C LEU A 22 4.77 15.64 6.40
N ALA A 23 3.46 15.80 6.22
CA ALA A 23 2.76 15.33 5.04
C ALA A 23 3.32 15.95 3.73
N PRO A 24 3.53 17.29 3.63
CA PRO A 24 4.17 17.87 2.45
C PRO A 24 5.61 17.38 2.20
N PHE A 25 6.39 17.15 3.26
CA PHE A 25 7.74 16.63 3.13
C PHE A 25 7.77 15.21 2.58
N LEU A 26 6.97 14.30 3.16
CA LEU A 26 6.85 12.92 2.72
C LEU A 26 6.37 12.85 1.27
N ALA A 27 5.25 13.51 0.96
CA ALA A 27 4.66 13.49 -0.36
C ALA A 27 5.60 14.02 -1.44
N ARG A 28 6.29 15.11 -1.17
CA ARG A 28 7.24 15.70 -2.13
C ARG A 28 8.37 14.75 -2.48
N LEU A 29 8.96 14.09 -1.48
CA LEU A 29 10.06 13.16 -1.70
C LEU A 29 9.60 11.86 -2.36
N ASN A 30 8.36 11.42 -2.04
CA ASN A 30 7.83 10.16 -2.53
C ASN A 30 7.57 10.14 -4.05
N ARG A 31 7.42 11.31 -4.69
CA ARG A 31 7.28 11.44 -6.15
C ARG A 31 8.49 10.94 -6.94
N GLU A 32 9.67 10.94 -6.31
CA GLU A 32 10.90 10.48 -6.94
C GLU A 32 11.03 8.96 -6.76
N PRO A 33 11.09 8.16 -7.84
CA PRO A 33 11.21 6.71 -7.72
C PRO A 33 12.38 6.24 -6.85
N GLU A 34 13.48 6.99 -6.87
CA GLU A 34 14.68 6.73 -6.07
C GLU A 34 14.50 7.01 -4.57
N ARG A 35 13.32 7.53 -4.19
CA ARG A 35 12.94 7.84 -2.81
C ARG A 35 11.61 7.21 -2.41
N HIS A 36 10.91 6.58 -3.36
CA HIS A 36 9.55 6.11 -3.17
C HIS A 36 9.46 5.00 -2.11
N ILE A 37 8.57 5.23 -1.15
CA ILE A 37 8.15 4.32 -0.07
C ILE A 37 6.67 4.02 -0.29
N GLY A 38 6.32 2.76 -0.42
CA GLY A 38 4.97 2.36 -0.85
C GLY A 38 3.85 2.58 0.17
N TYR A 39 4.18 3.05 1.38
CA TYR A 39 3.21 3.47 2.39
C TYR A 39 2.99 4.99 2.41
N CYS A 40 3.78 5.74 1.65
CA CYS A 40 3.62 7.18 1.51
C CYS A 40 2.90 7.52 0.21
N ASP A 41 2.12 8.58 0.23
CA ASP A 41 1.43 9.11 -0.94
C ASP A 41 2.26 10.20 -1.64
N ASP A 42 1.86 10.57 -2.87
CA ASP A 42 2.60 11.49 -3.72
C ASP A 42 2.05 12.94 -3.66
N THR A 43 0.91 13.14 -2.98
CA THR A 43 0.33 14.47 -2.75
C THR A 43 0.18 14.77 -1.27
N PRO A 44 0.34 16.03 -0.83
CA PRO A 44 0.17 16.40 0.58
C PRO A 44 -1.22 16.05 1.11
N GLU A 45 -2.27 16.23 0.30
CA GLU A 45 -3.66 15.99 0.66
C GLU A 45 -3.91 14.50 0.96
N MET A 46 -3.44 13.61 0.07
CA MET A 46 -3.52 12.16 0.28
C MET A 46 -2.70 11.73 1.49
N MET A 47 -1.48 12.29 1.64
CA MET A 47 -0.62 11.97 2.78
C MET A 47 -1.23 12.43 4.11
N VAL A 48 -1.94 13.57 4.15
CA VAL A 48 -2.70 14.01 5.33
C VAL A 48 -3.81 13.01 5.66
N ASP A 49 -4.55 12.55 4.67
CA ASP A 49 -5.61 11.56 4.84
C ASP A 49 -5.04 10.22 5.35
N THR A 50 -3.94 9.74 4.78
CA THR A 50 -3.26 8.51 5.23
C THR A 50 -2.74 8.64 6.67
N LEU A 51 -2.04 9.73 7.00
CA LEU A 51 -1.54 9.98 8.36
C LEU A 51 -2.69 10.13 9.38
N GLY A 52 -3.83 10.67 8.96
CA GLY A 52 -5.02 10.81 9.81
C GLY A 52 -5.68 9.49 10.21
N ARG A 53 -5.43 8.41 9.46
CA ARG A 53 -5.97 7.07 9.71
C ARG A 53 -5.02 6.14 10.48
N MET A 54 -3.78 6.58 10.75
CA MET A 54 -2.77 5.76 11.43
C MET A 54 -3.14 5.47 12.88
N SER A 55 -2.79 4.28 13.32
CA SER A 55 -2.92 3.82 14.71
C SER A 55 -1.67 3.01 15.13
N PRO A 56 -0.82 3.55 16.01
CA PRO A 56 -0.94 4.82 16.77
C PRO A 56 -0.84 6.09 15.89
N VAL A 57 -1.30 7.22 16.44
CA VAL A 57 -1.26 8.52 15.71
C VAL A 57 0.18 8.98 15.41
N PRO A 58 0.41 9.77 14.35
CA PRO A 58 1.75 10.18 13.91
C PRO A 58 2.60 10.86 14.99
N VAL A 59 2.00 11.62 15.91
CA VAL A 59 2.73 12.30 17.01
C VAL A 59 3.48 11.33 17.93
N ASP A 60 2.97 10.12 18.05
CA ASP A 60 3.57 9.06 18.88
C ASP A 60 4.61 8.26 18.12
N THR A 61 4.51 8.17 16.79
CA THR A 61 5.29 7.23 15.98
C THR A 61 6.39 7.87 15.14
N PHE A 62 6.23 9.15 14.74
CA PHE A 62 7.22 9.81 13.88
C PHE A 62 8.33 10.51 14.68
N ARG A 63 9.54 10.44 14.08
CA ARG A 63 10.68 11.31 14.45
C ARG A 63 11.13 12.06 13.22
N LEU A 64 11.40 13.35 13.44
CA LEU A 64 11.87 14.31 12.44
C LEU A 64 13.32 14.67 12.74
N ALA A 65 14.16 14.69 11.69
CA ALA A 65 15.55 15.14 11.78
C ALA A 65 15.68 16.54 11.21
N PHE A 66 16.26 17.44 11.97
CA PHE A 66 16.50 18.82 11.59
C PHE A 66 17.98 19.16 11.56
N GLU A 67 18.41 19.93 10.56
CA GLU A 67 19.67 20.66 10.56
C GLU A 67 19.36 22.13 10.78
N GLY A 68 19.59 22.64 12.00
CA GLY A 68 19.03 23.91 12.43
C GLY A 68 17.50 23.88 12.42
N GLU A 69 16.87 24.74 11.61
CA GLU A 69 15.41 24.77 11.43
C GLU A 69 14.95 24.04 10.16
N ARG A 70 15.85 23.52 9.34
CA ARG A 70 15.52 22.80 8.11
C ARG A 70 15.21 21.35 8.43
N LEU A 71 13.99 20.88 8.09
CA LEU A 71 13.67 19.46 8.08
C LEU A 71 14.46 18.75 6.99
N VAL A 72 15.23 17.72 7.36
CA VAL A 72 16.08 16.95 6.48
C VAL A 72 15.77 15.45 6.47
N GLY A 73 14.91 14.99 7.37
CA GLY A 73 14.52 13.58 7.39
C GLY A 73 13.33 13.29 8.27
N ALA A 74 12.59 12.26 7.92
CA ALA A 74 11.46 11.75 8.68
C ALA A 74 11.40 10.22 8.59
N LEU A 75 10.98 9.59 9.68
CA LEU A 75 10.64 8.19 9.77
C LEU A 75 9.58 7.99 10.84
N GLY A 76 8.60 7.18 10.54
CA GLY A 76 7.56 6.75 11.46
C GLY A 76 7.03 5.38 11.11
N PHE A 77 5.97 4.95 11.78
CA PHE A 77 5.33 3.67 11.51
C PHE A 77 3.84 3.70 11.80
N ASP A 78 3.10 2.84 11.10
CA ASP A 78 1.76 2.39 11.45
C ASP A 78 1.80 0.92 11.87
N THR A 79 0.78 0.42 12.58
CA THR A 79 0.77 -0.96 13.09
C THR A 79 -0.54 -1.69 12.85
N ASP A 80 -0.45 -3.01 12.75
CA ASP A 80 -1.59 -3.92 12.84
C ASP A 80 -1.33 -4.93 13.96
N ALA A 81 -2.12 -4.82 15.04
CA ALA A 81 -1.98 -5.70 16.20
C ALA A 81 -2.32 -7.16 15.88
N ARG A 82 -3.24 -7.42 14.93
CA ARG A 82 -3.63 -8.76 14.51
C ARG A 82 -2.49 -9.45 13.74
N LEU A 83 -1.77 -8.69 12.91
CA LEU A 83 -0.60 -9.19 12.18
C LEU A 83 0.68 -9.17 13.01
N GLY A 84 0.71 -8.41 14.11
CA GLY A 84 1.91 -8.18 14.91
C GLY A 84 2.99 -7.43 14.11
N ARG A 85 2.59 -6.56 13.18
CA ARG A 85 3.49 -5.91 12.22
C ARG A 85 3.45 -4.40 12.34
N ALA A 86 4.62 -3.77 12.15
CA ALA A 86 4.72 -2.34 11.90
C ALA A 86 5.23 -2.07 10.48
N TRP A 87 4.55 -1.18 9.78
CA TRP A 87 4.90 -0.68 8.46
C TRP A 87 5.64 0.64 8.59
N LEU A 88 6.85 0.72 8.05
CA LEU A 88 7.69 1.90 8.17
C LEU A 88 7.41 2.92 7.07
N PHE A 89 7.03 4.12 7.48
CA PHE A 89 6.82 5.29 6.62
C PHE A 89 8.14 6.07 6.48
N GLY A 90 9.00 5.61 5.61
CA GLY A 90 10.33 6.13 5.40
C GLY A 90 11.40 5.02 5.46
N PRO A 91 12.70 5.37 5.58
CA PRO A 91 13.22 6.71 5.86
C PRO A 91 13.13 7.63 4.65
N GLN A 92 12.51 8.80 4.83
CA GLN A 92 12.56 9.87 3.85
C GLN A 92 13.62 10.88 4.31
N VAL A 93 14.71 11.02 3.52
CA VAL A 93 15.84 11.87 3.89
C VAL A 93 16.29 12.70 2.69
N GLU A 94 16.47 14.01 2.91
CA GLU A 94 16.95 14.98 1.93
C GLU A 94 18.23 15.66 2.44
N HIS A 95 19.31 14.87 2.54
CA HIS A 95 20.60 15.36 2.99
C HIS A 95 21.75 14.51 2.42
N GLU A 96 22.94 15.09 2.27
CA GLU A 96 24.15 14.37 1.83
C GLU A 96 24.57 13.26 2.81
N ALA A 97 24.44 13.51 4.12
CA ALA A 97 24.67 12.52 5.18
C ALA A 97 23.47 11.55 5.34
N TRP A 98 22.86 11.12 4.24
CA TRP A 98 21.61 10.37 4.18
C TRP A 98 21.63 9.17 5.16
N HIS A 99 22.68 8.36 5.11
CA HIS A 99 22.78 7.16 5.93
C HIS A 99 22.84 7.46 7.44
N ALA A 100 23.59 8.46 7.84
CA ALA A 100 23.69 8.84 9.25
C ALA A 100 22.35 9.35 9.80
N VAL A 101 21.62 10.15 9.00
CA VAL A 101 20.29 10.65 9.36
C VAL A 101 19.28 9.50 9.43
N ALA A 102 19.27 8.62 8.44
CA ALA A 102 18.38 7.47 8.40
C ALA A 102 18.62 6.49 9.59
N ASP A 103 19.91 6.20 9.89
CA ASP A 103 20.28 5.34 11.01
C ASP A 103 19.86 5.95 12.36
N ALA A 104 20.02 7.26 12.54
CA ALA A 104 19.58 7.95 13.75
C ALA A 104 18.06 7.95 13.91
N LEU A 105 17.33 8.21 12.82
CA LEU A 105 15.85 8.13 12.81
C LEU A 105 15.38 6.72 13.17
N PHE A 106 15.96 5.69 12.56
CA PHE A 106 15.60 4.30 12.84
C PHE A 106 15.86 3.93 14.33
N THR A 107 17.02 4.36 14.86
CA THR A 107 17.35 4.16 16.29
C THR A 107 16.35 4.85 17.21
N ALA A 108 15.90 6.04 16.85
CA ALA A 108 14.96 6.82 17.65
C ALA A 108 13.49 6.32 17.54
N VAL A 109 13.13 5.65 16.44
CA VAL A 109 11.78 5.13 16.22
C VAL A 109 11.59 3.72 16.83
N CYS A 110 12.60 2.86 16.80
CA CYS A 110 12.49 1.50 17.32
C CYS A 110 11.99 1.40 18.78
N PRO A 111 12.41 2.25 19.73
CA PRO A 111 11.91 2.19 21.11
C PRO A 111 10.43 2.59 21.27
N LEU A 112 9.80 3.15 20.24
CA LEU A 112 8.40 3.58 20.26
C LEU A 112 7.44 2.46 19.86
N LEU A 113 7.97 1.34 19.35
CA LEU A 113 7.16 0.23 18.86
C LEU A 113 6.32 -0.37 20.00
N PRO A 114 5.01 -0.55 19.79
CA PRO A 114 4.15 -1.22 20.76
C PRO A 114 4.58 -2.68 21.01
N GLU A 115 4.30 -3.19 22.18
CA GLU A 115 4.67 -4.56 22.60
C GLU A 115 4.09 -5.68 21.71
N HIS A 116 2.98 -5.42 21.02
CA HIS A 116 2.38 -6.40 20.11
C HIS A 116 3.15 -6.58 18.81
N VAL A 117 4.03 -5.65 18.43
CA VAL A 117 4.80 -5.72 17.18
C VAL A 117 5.86 -6.82 17.30
N ARG A 118 5.88 -7.72 16.30
CA ARG A 118 6.84 -8.83 16.20
C ARG A 118 7.70 -8.73 14.93
N GLU A 119 7.25 -7.91 13.97
CA GLU A 119 7.91 -7.77 12.67
C GLU A 119 7.82 -6.33 12.18
N LEU A 120 8.92 -5.82 11.62
CA LEU A 120 8.96 -4.57 10.86
C LEU A 120 8.91 -4.87 9.38
N GLU A 121 8.24 -4.02 8.61
CA GLU A 121 8.23 -4.10 7.15
C GLU A 121 8.57 -2.75 6.53
N LEU A 122 9.51 -2.79 5.58
CA LEU A 122 9.79 -1.72 4.60
C LEU A 122 9.20 -2.14 3.26
N TYR A 123 8.57 -1.20 2.56
CA TYR A 123 8.06 -1.42 1.21
C TYR A 123 8.46 -0.23 0.34
N TYR A 124 9.39 -0.45 -0.58
CA TYR A 124 10.04 0.63 -1.33
C TYR A 124 10.26 0.25 -2.80
N ASP A 125 10.33 1.27 -3.67
CA ASP A 125 10.70 1.08 -5.07
C ASP A 125 12.12 0.50 -5.18
N VAL A 126 12.34 -0.46 -6.06
CA VAL A 126 13.67 -1.10 -6.23
C VAL A 126 14.74 -0.11 -6.69
N ARG A 127 14.35 1.05 -7.24
CA ARG A 127 15.24 2.17 -7.60
C ARG A 127 15.70 2.96 -6.38
N ASN A 128 15.03 2.83 -5.23
CA ASN A 128 15.43 3.45 -3.97
C ASN A 128 16.58 2.66 -3.33
N THR A 129 17.77 2.74 -3.95
CA THR A 129 18.96 2.00 -3.53
C THR A 129 19.42 2.37 -2.12
N ARG A 130 19.26 3.65 -1.71
CA ARG A 130 19.64 4.11 -0.37
C ARG A 130 18.76 3.45 0.72
N CYS A 131 17.45 3.32 0.47
CA CYS A 131 16.56 2.60 1.37
C CYS A 131 16.93 1.10 1.43
N HIS A 132 17.25 0.50 0.28
CA HIS A 132 17.72 -0.89 0.21
C HIS A 132 19.00 -1.11 1.04
N GLU A 133 20.01 -0.26 0.88
CA GLU A 133 21.25 -0.32 1.65
C GLU A 133 21.01 -0.17 3.16
N ALA A 134 20.11 0.75 3.56
CA ALA A 134 19.70 0.92 4.94
C ALA A 134 18.98 -0.35 5.47
N ALA A 135 18.04 -0.90 4.71
CA ALA A 135 17.32 -2.12 5.07
C ALA A 135 18.30 -3.28 5.36
N VAL A 136 19.28 -3.51 4.46
CA VAL A 136 20.31 -4.54 4.66
C VAL A 136 21.12 -4.30 5.95
N ARG A 137 21.59 -3.06 6.17
CA ARG A 137 22.33 -2.70 7.40
C ARG A 137 21.49 -2.86 8.68
N TRP A 138 20.19 -2.61 8.59
CA TRP A 138 19.26 -2.78 9.72
C TRP A 138 18.81 -4.23 9.91
N GLY A 139 19.31 -5.18 9.11
CA GLY A 139 19.00 -6.61 9.24
C GLY A 139 17.66 -7.03 8.65
N PHE A 140 17.09 -6.24 7.73
CA PHE A 140 15.93 -6.66 6.95
C PHE A 140 16.32 -7.66 5.87
N THR A 141 15.45 -8.63 5.62
CA THR A 141 15.57 -9.60 4.53
C THR A 141 14.43 -9.41 3.52
N SER A 142 14.66 -9.76 2.26
CA SER A 142 13.62 -9.66 1.22
C SER A 142 12.43 -10.56 1.57
N ALA A 143 11.22 -10.00 1.46
CA ALA A 143 9.94 -10.68 1.65
C ALA A 143 9.15 -10.82 0.33
N GLY A 144 9.79 -10.48 -0.79
CA GLY A 144 9.24 -10.59 -2.14
C GLY A 144 9.16 -9.26 -2.88
N ASP A 145 9.10 -9.35 -4.19
CA ASP A 145 8.95 -8.21 -5.08
C ASP A 145 7.51 -8.16 -5.63
N SER A 146 7.04 -6.95 -5.93
CA SER A 146 5.72 -6.72 -6.50
C SER A 146 5.76 -5.55 -7.48
N TYR A 147 4.68 -5.37 -8.22
CA TYR A 147 4.47 -4.23 -9.07
C TYR A 147 3.25 -3.44 -8.57
N VAL A 148 3.41 -2.14 -8.38
CA VAL A 148 2.29 -1.20 -8.39
C VAL A 148 1.98 -0.94 -9.87
N LEU A 149 0.77 -1.26 -10.29
CA LEU A 149 0.32 -1.04 -11.66
C LEU A 149 -0.76 0.04 -11.68
N ARG A 150 -0.71 0.87 -12.71
CA ARG A 150 -1.60 1.99 -12.95
C ARG A 150 -2.35 1.80 -14.26
N PHE A 151 -3.62 2.19 -14.28
CA PHE A 151 -4.47 2.24 -15.47
C PHE A 151 -5.16 3.59 -15.54
N GLU A 152 -5.12 4.24 -16.69
CA GLU A 152 -5.71 5.56 -16.93
C GLU A 152 -7.09 5.44 -17.60
N ARG A 153 -8.00 6.39 -17.32
CA ARG A 153 -9.38 6.39 -17.83
C ARG A 153 -9.47 6.27 -19.34
N ASP A 154 -8.59 6.91 -20.10
CA ASP A 154 -8.59 6.90 -21.56
C ASP A 154 -8.31 5.50 -22.15
N GLY A 155 -7.66 4.61 -21.38
CA GLY A 155 -7.49 3.21 -21.72
C GLY A 155 -8.78 2.39 -21.74
N MET A 156 -9.89 2.91 -21.21
CA MET A 156 -11.17 2.19 -21.12
C MET A 156 -11.76 1.77 -22.47
N THR A 157 -11.38 2.42 -23.56
CA THR A 157 -11.81 2.03 -24.92
C THR A 157 -11.37 0.62 -25.31
N GLY A 158 -10.25 0.14 -24.74
CA GLY A 158 -9.72 -1.21 -24.95
C GLY A 158 -10.26 -2.26 -23.97
N VAL A 159 -11.00 -1.87 -22.93
CA VAL A 159 -11.50 -2.79 -21.91
C VAL A 159 -12.81 -3.44 -22.38
N PRO A 160 -12.88 -4.80 -22.42
CA PRO A 160 -14.09 -5.50 -22.85
C PRO A 160 -15.27 -5.16 -21.94
N HIS A 161 -16.48 -5.19 -22.54
CA HIS A 161 -17.72 -5.00 -21.79
C HIS A 161 -18.06 -6.30 -21.06
N GLU A 162 -17.62 -6.41 -19.83
CA GLU A 162 -17.89 -7.56 -18.96
C GLU A 162 -18.77 -7.11 -17.79
N THR A 163 -19.66 -7.99 -17.39
CA THR A 163 -20.53 -7.79 -16.22
C THR A 163 -20.15 -8.77 -15.12
N ALA A 164 -20.23 -8.31 -13.89
CA ALA A 164 -20.19 -9.10 -12.70
C ALA A 164 -21.36 -8.69 -11.79
N GLU A 165 -21.80 -9.58 -10.96
CA GLU A 165 -22.95 -9.36 -10.10
C GLU A 165 -22.53 -8.69 -8.79
N SER A 166 -23.42 -7.95 -8.16
CA SER A 166 -23.22 -7.52 -6.78
C SER A 166 -23.32 -8.74 -5.87
N LEU A 167 -22.47 -8.79 -4.84
CA LEU A 167 -22.51 -9.86 -3.85
C LEU A 167 -23.89 -9.89 -3.15
N THR A 168 -24.42 -11.10 -2.96
CA THR A 168 -25.64 -11.34 -2.19
C THR A 168 -25.35 -12.13 -0.92
N PRO A 169 -26.22 -12.09 0.11
CA PRO A 169 -26.03 -12.84 1.35
C PRO A 169 -25.81 -14.34 1.15
N ALA A 170 -26.38 -14.93 0.09
CA ALA A 170 -26.22 -16.36 -0.23
C ALA A 170 -24.74 -16.76 -0.48
N HIS A 171 -23.87 -15.82 -0.82
CA HIS A 171 -22.47 -16.09 -1.14
C HIS A 171 -21.48 -15.60 -0.07
N HIS A 172 -21.95 -15.03 1.06
CA HIS A 172 -21.08 -14.48 2.10
C HIS A 172 -20.10 -15.51 2.67
N ASP A 173 -20.58 -16.71 3.02
CA ASP A 173 -19.71 -17.75 3.58
C ASP A 173 -18.73 -18.29 2.54
N ALA A 174 -19.17 -18.47 1.29
CA ALA A 174 -18.30 -18.89 0.20
C ALA A 174 -17.18 -17.85 -0.07
N LEU A 175 -17.48 -16.54 0.04
CA LEU A 175 -16.49 -15.48 -0.09
C LEU A 175 -15.45 -15.53 1.04
N LYS A 176 -15.88 -15.68 2.29
CA LYS A 176 -14.98 -15.78 3.45
C LYS A 176 -14.02 -16.96 3.31
N VAL A 177 -14.54 -18.12 2.90
CA VAL A 177 -13.72 -19.32 2.66
C VAL A 177 -12.72 -19.06 1.54
N LEU A 178 -13.17 -18.60 0.37
CA LEU A 178 -12.30 -18.33 -0.78
C LEU A 178 -11.23 -17.28 -0.45
N HIS A 179 -11.61 -16.22 0.29
CA HIS A 179 -10.67 -15.19 0.72
C HIS A 179 -9.58 -15.79 1.63
N HIS A 180 -9.98 -16.56 2.65
CA HIS A 180 -9.03 -17.17 3.59
C HIS A 180 -8.10 -18.19 2.90
N GLU A 181 -8.60 -18.98 1.97
CA GLU A 181 -7.79 -19.93 1.19
C GLU A 181 -6.67 -19.25 0.39
N LEU A 182 -6.96 -18.10 -0.21
CA LEU A 182 -5.99 -17.39 -1.07
C LEU A 182 -5.11 -16.41 -0.29
N TRP A 183 -5.62 -15.84 0.80
CA TRP A 183 -4.91 -14.89 1.65
C TRP A 183 -5.09 -15.23 3.13
N PRO A 184 -4.48 -16.32 3.63
CA PRO A 184 -4.60 -16.71 5.05
C PRO A 184 -4.00 -15.66 5.99
N VAL A 185 -3.08 -14.82 5.48
CA VAL A 185 -2.48 -13.68 6.19
C VAL A 185 -2.70 -12.43 5.34
N SER A 186 -3.92 -11.88 5.40
CA SER A 186 -4.29 -10.63 4.72
C SER A 186 -4.49 -9.52 5.76
N TRP A 187 -4.29 -8.27 5.35
CA TRP A 187 -4.64 -7.09 6.15
C TRP A 187 -6.16 -6.90 6.31
N LEU A 188 -6.99 -7.47 5.38
CA LEU A 188 -8.43 -7.59 5.53
C LEU A 188 -8.82 -9.06 5.65
N THR A 189 -9.81 -9.36 6.49
CA THR A 189 -10.48 -10.66 6.53
C THR A 189 -11.68 -10.66 5.59
N GLY A 190 -12.22 -11.85 5.30
CA GLY A 190 -13.47 -11.98 4.52
C GLY A 190 -14.65 -11.28 5.17
N GLU A 191 -14.74 -11.27 6.52
CA GLU A 191 -15.75 -10.53 7.27
C GLU A 191 -15.60 -9.03 7.06
N GLN A 192 -14.36 -8.52 7.18
CA GLN A 192 -14.07 -7.09 6.98
C GLN A 192 -14.35 -6.62 5.56
N LEU A 193 -14.18 -7.49 4.53
CA LEU A 193 -14.59 -7.18 3.17
C LEU A 193 -16.10 -6.97 3.06
N LEU A 194 -16.89 -7.81 3.76
CA LEU A 194 -18.34 -7.68 3.79
C LEU A 194 -18.80 -6.40 4.48
N GLU A 195 -18.16 -6.04 5.59
CA GLU A 195 -18.48 -4.85 6.40
C GLU A 195 -18.13 -3.55 5.71
N LYS A 196 -17.09 -3.56 4.85
CA LYS A 196 -16.59 -2.37 4.15
C LYS A 196 -17.40 -1.97 2.90
N GLN A 197 -18.50 -2.67 2.58
CA GLN A 197 -19.31 -2.29 1.43
C GLN A 197 -20.11 -1.00 1.71
N ASP A 198 -19.84 0.03 0.93
CA ASP A 198 -20.52 1.32 0.96
C ASP A 198 -20.58 1.90 -0.47
N GLU A 199 -20.79 3.19 -0.61
CA GLU A 199 -20.80 3.86 -1.91
C GLU A 199 -19.41 3.84 -2.58
N ASN A 200 -18.33 3.90 -1.80
CA ASN A 200 -16.95 3.98 -2.27
C ASN A 200 -16.25 2.62 -2.34
N HIS A 201 -16.85 1.56 -1.81
CA HIS A 201 -16.31 0.21 -1.78
C HIS A 201 -17.27 -0.78 -2.41
N ARG A 202 -16.78 -1.65 -3.31
CA ARG A 202 -17.61 -2.60 -4.05
C ARG A 202 -17.02 -3.99 -4.08
N LEU A 203 -17.87 -4.97 -3.76
CA LEU A 203 -17.63 -6.39 -4.05
C LEU A 203 -18.46 -6.80 -5.26
N LEU A 204 -17.77 -7.21 -6.32
CA LEU A 204 -18.37 -7.79 -7.51
C LEU A 204 -17.99 -9.27 -7.59
N VAL A 205 -18.93 -10.12 -7.98
CA VAL A 205 -18.78 -11.58 -8.00
C VAL A 205 -19.12 -12.18 -9.35
N LEU A 206 -18.54 -13.35 -9.62
CA LEU A 206 -18.97 -14.26 -10.67
C LEU A 206 -19.41 -15.55 -10.02
N THR A 207 -20.60 -16.03 -10.41
CA THR A 207 -21.25 -17.20 -9.85
C THR A 207 -21.64 -18.20 -10.93
N GLU A 208 -21.84 -19.46 -10.55
CA GLU A 208 -22.43 -20.50 -11.40
C GLU A 208 -23.45 -21.27 -10.54
N GLY A 209 -24.73 -20.88 -10.66
CA GLY A 209 -25.75 -21.33 -9.72
C GLY A 209 -25.43 -20.85 -8.29
N PRO A 210 -25.39 -21.78 -7.30
CA PRO A 210 -25.08 -21.42 -5.92
C PRO A 210 -23.56 -21.23 -5.66
N GLU A 211 -22.70 -21.55 -6.63
CA GLU A 211 -21.26 -21.53 -6.45
C GLU A 211 -20.65 -20.17 -6.74
N LEU A 212 -19.81 -19.69 -5.81
CA LEU A 212 -18.92 -18.54 -6.03
C LEU A 212 -17.69 -18.99 -6.82
N LEU A 213 -17.50 -18.44 -8.02
CA LEU A 213 -16.34 -18.72 -8.87
C LEU A 213 -15.19 -17.75 -8.64
N GLY A 214 -15.50 -16.54 -8.20
CA GLY A 214 -14.51 -15.53 -7.91
C GLY A 214 -15.13 -14.18 -7.55
N TYR A 215 -14.31 -13.28 -7.04
CA TYR A 215 -14.74 -11.94 -6.68
C TYR A 215 -13.61 -10.91 -6.95
N VAL A 216 -13.99 -9.65 -7.02
CA VAL A 216 -13.11 -8.49 -6.96
C VAL A 216 -13.62 -7.54 -5.89
N PHE A 217 -12.71 -7.07 -5.04
CA PHE A 217 -12.96 -5.98 -4.11
C PHE A 217 -12.21 -4.75 -4.60
N ALA A 218 -12.96 -3.70 -4.86
CA ALA A 218 -12.44 -2.44 -5.37
C ALA A 218 -12.98 -1.27 -4.54
N LYS A 219 -12.19 -0.19 -4.49
CA LYS A 219 -12.58 1.08 -3.86
C LYS A 219 -12.30 2.25 -4.79
N VAL A 220 -12.99 3.37 -4.54
CA VAL A 220 -12.73 4.67 -5.15
C VAL A 220 -12.48 5.71 -4.08
N GLN A 221 -11.67 6.70 -4.41
CA GLN A 221 -11.42 7.91 -3.65
C GLN A 221 -11.64 9.10 -4.59
N PRO A 222 -12.91 9.49 -4.83
CA PRO A 222 -13.27 10.51 -5.83
C PRO A 222 -12.59 11.85 -5.53
N GLU A 223 -12.41 12.19 -4.25
CA GLU A 223 -11.73 13.39 -3.78
C GLU A 223 -10.28 13.50 -4.24
N PHE A 224 -9.64 12.35 -4.53
CA PHE A 224 -8.28 12.27 -5.07
C PHE A 224 -8.23 11.86 -6.55
N GLY A 225 -9.38 11.55 -7.13
CA GLY A 225 -9.47 11.09 -8.52
C GLY A 225 -8.96 9.67 -8.75
N GLU A 226 -8.91 8.83 -7.71
CA GLU A 226 -8.28 7.51 -7.74
C GLU A 226 -9.24 6.36 -7.46
N GLY A 227 -8.93 5.20 -8.03
CA GLY A 227 -9.56 3.93 -7.71
C GLY A 227 -8.51 2.84 -7.45
N PHE A 228 -8.88 1.82 -6.67
CA PHE A 228 -7.97 0.75 -6.29
C PHE A 228 -8.66 -0.61 -6.42
N ILE A 229 -7.99 -1.58 -7.02
CA ILE A 229 -8.35 -2.98 -6.91
C ILE A 229 -7.52 -3.57 -5.78
N GLU A 230 -8.19 -3.86 -4.66
CA GLU A 230 -7.56 -4.36 -3.45
C GLU A 230 -7.36 -5.89 -3.50
N HIS A 231 -8.39 -6.62 -3.98
CA HIS A 231 -8.34 -8.07 -4.07
C HIS A 231 -9.05 -8.56 -5.32
N VAL A 232 -8.43 -9.51 -6.02
CA VAL A 232 -9.06 -10.29 -7.11
C VAL A 232 -8.82 -11.77 -6.83
N ALA A 233 -9.88 -12.52 -6.67
CA ALA A 233 -9.84 -13.95 -6.40
C ALA A 233 -10.60 -14.74 -7.46
N VAL A 234 -10.03 -15.86 -7.89
CA VAL A 234 -10.72 -16.87 -8.69
C VAL A 234 -10.45 -18.23 -8.06
N ALA A 235 -11.53 -18.94 -7.74
CA ALA A 235 -11.46 -20.29 -7.19
C ALA A 235 -10.60 -21.19 -8.10
N GLU A 236 -9.77 -22.05 -7.52
CA GLU A 236 -8.81 -22.85 -8.27
C GLU A 236 -9.45 -23.64 -9.40
N ARG A 237 -10.59 -24.29 -9.12
CA ARG A 237 -11.38 -25.07 -10.09
C ARG A 237 -11.93 -24.25 -11.27
N ALA A 238 -11.97 -22.91 -11.13
CA ALA A 238 -12.52 -22.00 -12.13
C ALA A 238 -11.43 -21.22 -12.89
N ARG A 239 -10.15 -21.45 -12.58
CA ARG A 239 -9.02 -20.81 -13.27
C ARG A 239 -8.93 -21.25 -14.73
N GLY A 240 -8.22 -20.47 -15.56
CA GLY A 240 -8.08 -20.74 -16.99
C GLY A 240 -9.29 -20.35 -17.85
N ARG A 241 -10.43 -19.96 -17.24
CA ARG A 241 -11.69 -19.59 -17.93
C ARG A 241 -11.80 -18.08 -18.23
N GLY A 242 -10.75 -17.29 -18.02
CA GLY A 242 -10.77 -15.84 -18.24
C GLY A 242 -11.49 -15.03 -17.16
N LEU A 243 -11.94 -15.65 -16.05
CA LEU A 243 -12.79 -15.01 -15.03
C LEU A 243 -12.09 -13.84 -14.32
N GLY A 244 -10.78 -13.95 -14.07
CA GLY A 244 -10.02 -12.83 -13.50
C GLY A 244 -10.06 -11.58 -14.38
N ARG A 245 -9.97 -11.75 -15.71
CA ARG A 245 -10.10 -10.64 -16.67
C ARG A 245 -11.48 -10.00 -16.63
N LYS A 246 -12.54 -10.82 -16.53
CA LYS A 246 -13.92 -10.35 -16.40
C LYS A 246 -14.12 -9.52 -15.13
N LEU A 247 -13.65 -10.03 -13.99
CA LEU A 247 -13.75 -9.34 -12.70
C LEU A 247 -13.03 -7.98 -12.73
N VAL A 248 -11.79 -7.93 -13.22
CA VAL A 248 -11.04 -6.68 -13.32
C VAL A 248 -11.70 -5.70 -14.28
N ALA A 249 -12.19 -6.17 -15.44
CA ALA A 249 -12.89 -5.33 -16.39
C ALA A 249 -14.20 -4.74 -15.80
N ALA A 250 -14.95 -5.55 -15.03
CA ALA A 250 -16.15 -5.08 -14.32
C ALA A 250 -15.81 -4.05 -13.24
N ALA A 251 -14.73 -4.27 -12.47
CA ALA A 251 -14.26 -3.33 -11.46
C ALA A 251 -13.82 -1.99 -12.09
N LEU A 252 -13.07 -2.03 -13.21
CA LEU A 252 -12.67 -0.83 -13.94
C LEU A 252 -13.91 -0.02 -14.40
N ARG A 253 -14.94 -0.69 -14.92
CA ARG A 253 -16.18 -0.01 -15.33
C ARG A 253 -16.88 0.64 -14.16
N TRP A 254 -16.96 -0.04 -13.02
CA TRP A 254 -17.55 0.54 -11.82
C TRP A 254 -16.73 1.73 -11.31
N MET A 255 -15.41 1.61 -11.18
CA MET A 255 -14.57 2.72 -10.71
C MET A 255 -14.66 3.93 -11.63
N PHE A 256 -14.61 3.73 -12.95
CA PHE A 256 -14.73 4.82 -13.93
C PHE A 256 -16.17 5.25 -14.21
N SER A 257 -17.20 4.70 -13.55
CA SER A 257 -18.52 5.31 -13.52
C SER A 257 -18.58 6.59 -12.66
N TRP A 258 -17.56 6.79 -11.82
CA TRP A 258 -17.31 8.04 -11.11
C TRP A 258 -16.51 8.97 -12.02
N ASP A 259 -17.08 10.11 -12.38
CA ASP A 259 -16.44 11.06 -13.32
C ASP A 259 -15.14 11.65 -12.76
N GLU A 260 -15.01 11.73 -11.44
CA GLU A 260 -13.84 12.21 -10.71
C GLU A 260 -12.64 11.27 -10.84
N VAL A 261 -12.87 9.96 -10.88
CA VAL A 261 -11.79 8.96 -10.95
C VAL A 261 -11.11 9.04 -12.31
N LYS A 262 -9.84 9.33 -12.32
CA LYS A 262 -9.00 9.47 -13.53
C LYS A 262 -8.05 8.30 -13.71
N VAL A 263 -7.60 7.70 -12.60
CA VAL A 263 -6.64 6.60 -12.60
C VAL A 263 -7.08 5.51 -11.64
N THR A 264 -6.61 4.29 -11.90
CA THR A 264 -6.78 3.18 -10.95
C THR A 264 -5.46 2.47 -10.73
N HIS A 265 -5.31 1.93 -9.53
CA HIS A 265 -4.10 1.23 -9.10
C HIS A 265 -4.42 -0.18 -8.62
N LEU A 266 -3.45 -1.06 -8.71
CA LEU A 266 -3.43 -2.36 -8.04
C LEU A 266 -2.00 -2.78 -7.76
N VAL A 267 -1.85 -3.72 -6.81
CA VAL A 267 -0.55 -4.35 -6.53
C VAL A 267 -0.60 -5.82 -6.93
N ALA A 268 0.42 -6.26 -7.66
CA ALA A 268 0.57 -7.67 -8.03
C ALA A 268 1.97 -8.18 -7.65
N ARG A 269 2.05 -9.34 -7.01
CA ARG A 269 3.34 -10.00 -6.76
C ARG A 269 4.06 -10.26 -8.09
N ALA A 270 5.36 -9.96 -8.16
CA ALA A 270 6.14 -10.12 -9.38
C ALA A 270 6.20 -11.60 -9.85
N GLU A 271 6.21 -12.53 -8.91
CA GLU A 271 6.17 -13.98 -9.14
C GLU A 271 4.83 -14.50 -9.70
N ASN A 272 3.73 -13.74 -9.51
CA ASN A 272 2.43 -14.09 -10.07
C ASN A 272 2.32 -13.64 -11.54
N GLU A 273 3.16 -14.21 -12.39
CA GLU A 273 3.19 -13.88 -13.82
C GLU A 273 1.83 -13.97 -14.52
N PRO A 274 0.94 -14.95 -14.23
CA PRO A 274 -0.38 -14.99 -14.84
C PRO A 274 -1.22 -13.74 -14.54
N ALA A 275 -1.19 -13.25 -13.29
CA ALA A 275 -1.89 -12.01 -12.91
C ALA A 275 -1.25 -10.78 -13.58
N VAL A 276 0.07 -10.68 -13.59
CA VAL A 276 0.77 -9.56 -14.25
C VAL A 276 0.46 -9.52 -15.75
N ARG A 277 0.44 -10.68 -16.44
CA ARG A 277 0.04 -10.74 -17.86
C ARG A 277 -1.43 -10.34 -18.07
N LEU A 278 -2.31 -10.74 -17.16
CA LEU A 278 -3.73 -10.35 -17.21
C LEU A 278 -3.88 -8.82 -17.14
N TYR A 279 -3.26 -8.18 -16.14
CA TYR A 279 -3.37 -6.74 -15.94
C TYR A 279 -2.76 -5.95 -17.11
N ARG A 280 -1.56 -6.32 -17.56
CA ARG A 280 -0.95 -5.71 -18.75
C ARG A 280 -1.79 -5.91 -20.01
N GLY A 281 -2.41 -7.09 -20.17
CA GLY A 281 -3.32 -7.38 -21.29
C GLY A 281 -4.64 -6.60 -21.24
N LEU A 282 -5.00 -5.96 -20.10
CA LEU A 282 -6.09 -5.00 -19.97
C LEU A 282 -5.65 -3.56 -20.21
N GLY A 283 -4.34 -3.27 -20.21
CA GLY A 283 -3.80 -1.93 -20.40
C GLY A 283 -3.11 -1.32 -19.17
N TYR A 284 -3.04 -2.03 -18.05
CA TYR A 284 -2.26 -1.58 -16.89
C TYR A 284 -0.78 -1.47 -17.23
N GLN A 285 -0.14 -0.43 -16.75
CA GLN A 285 1.30 -0.20 -16.88
C GLN A 285 1.95 -0.27 -15.50
N VAL A 286 3.20 -0.75 -15.45
CA VAL A 286 3.98 -0.76 -14.20
C VAL A 286 4.41 0.66 -13.88
N LEU A 287 3.96 1.17 -12.74
CA LEU A 287 4.34 2.47 -12.19
C LEU A 287 5.61 2.31 -11.34
N HIS A 288 5.56 1.39 -10.36
CA HIS A 288 6.66 1.12 -9.45
C HIS A 288 6.94 -0.38 -9.36
N PRO A 289 8.16 -0.83 -9.66
CA PRO A 289 8.65 -2.13 -9.21
C PRO A 289 9.06 -2.01 -7.73
N MET A 290 8.39 -2.75 -6.84
CA MET A 290 8.51 -2.61 -5.41
C MET A 290 9.17 -3.82 -4.76
N ARG A 291 9.83 -3.60 -3.65
CA ARG A 291 10.37 -4.63 -2.77
C ARG A 291 9.80 -4.50 -1.37
N ALA A 292 9.25 -5.60 -0.86
CA ALA A 292 9.00 -5.76 0.56
C ALA A 292 10.24 -6.34 1.23
N ALA A 293 10.64 -5.76 2.35
CA ALA A 293 11.72 -6.27 3.19
C ALA A 293 11.24 -6.32 4.64
N ARG A 294 11.54 -7.42 5.35
CA ARG A 294 11.04 -7.66 6.71
C ARG A 294 12.16 -7.96 7.67
N ARG A 295 11.94 -7.57 8.91
CA ARG A 295 12.83 -7.84 10.03
C ARG A 295 12.01 -8.27 11.24
N PRO A 296 12.23 -9.51 11.75
CA PRO A 296 11.66 -9.91 13.04
C PRO A 296 12.21 -9.03 14.17
N ILE A 297 11.38 -8.78 15.18
CA ILE A 297 11.77 -8.17 16.46
C ILE A 297 11.79 -9.29 17.47
N GLY A 298 12.98 -9.60 17.99
CA GLY A 298 13.20 -10.59 19.03
C GLY A 298 13.18 -9.95 20.40
#